data_8e301088484d71c6b451ed05cf28b27b
#
_entry.id   8e301088484d71c6b451ed05cf28b27b
#
_cell.length_a   1.000
_cell.length_b   1.000
_cell.length_c   1.000
_cell.angle_alpha   90.00
_cell.angle_beta   90.00
_cell.angle_gamma   90.00
#
_symmetry.space_group_name_H-M   'P 1'
#
loop_
_entity.id
_entity.type
_entity.pdbx_description
1 polymer ?
#
loop_
_entity_poly.entity_id
_entity_poly.type
_entity_poly.pdbx_seq_one_letter_code
_entity_poly.pdbx_strand_id
1 'polypeptide(L)'
;MWLKLGRSKPKTLADELRSLSKVKQTEEKAEKKKEKATMRELAKSEAPIMFDCLKQKFIISAKKGRDYWICNSEYLKKLMVRNGLHSDVDYLYQEVKKICKQNKIRTSSSVNWDEMNKTYEFYWD
;
A
#
# COMPACT_ATOMS: atom_id res chain seq x y z
N MET A 1 37.12 38.37 -24.72
CA MET A 1 36.72 37.79 -24.80
C MET A 1 36.21 37.53 -24.43
N TRP A 2 36.22 37.69 -24.02
CA TRP A 2 35.79 37.06 -23.52
C TRP A 2 35.06 36.58 -23.37
N LEU A 3 34.81 36.85 -23.52
CA LEU A 3 34.11 36.24 -23.41
C LEU A 3 33.71 35.52 -23.36
N LYS A 4 34.00 35.42 -23.45
CA LYS A 4 33.72 34.50 -23.43
C LYS A 4 33.25 33.90 -23.13
N LEU A 5 33.40 34.00 -22.80
CA LEU A 5 33.05 33.42 -22.53
C LEU A 5 32.08 33.25 -22.45
N GLY A 6 32.07 33.70 -22.56
CA GLY A 6 30.90 33.86 -22.41
C GLY A 6 29.97 32.91 -22.30
N ARG A 7 30.16 32.41 -22.34
CA ARG A 7 29.47 31.52 -22.08
C ARG A 7 29.04 31.27 -20.78
N SER A 8 29.64 31.26 -19.89
CA SER A 8 29.17 31.01 -18.58
C SER A 8 28.95 32.32 -17.85
N LYS A 9 27.75 32.72 -17.81
CA LYS A 9 27.33 33.77 -16.92
C LYS A 9 27.51 33.30 -15.49
N PRO A 10 28.00 34.16 -14.57
CA PRO A 10 28.04 33.78 -13.17
C PRO A 10 26.61 33.46 -12.70
N LYS A 11 26.46 32.36 -12.04
CA LYS A 11 25.17 31.95 -11.48
C LYS A 11 24.76 32.95 -10.40
N THR A 12 23.52 33.38 -10.44
CA THR A 12 22.93 34.16 -9.38
C THR A 12 22.61 33.25 -8.18
N LEU A 13 22.43 33.86 -7.03
CA LEU A 13 22.00 33.10 -5.84
C LEU A 13 20.71 32.34 -6.12
N ALA A 14 19.76 32.96 -6.85
CA ALA A 14 18.51 32.29 -7.23
C ALA A 14 18.76 31.03 -8.04
N ASP A 15 19.69 31.07 -8.97
CA ASP A 15 20.05 29.90 -9.80
C ASP A 15 20.63 28.78 -8.94
N GLU A 16 21.51 29.11 -8.01
CA GLU A 16 22.07 28.15 -7.06
C GLU A 16 20.99 27.50 -6.21
N LEU A 17 20.08 28.29 -5.66
CA LEU A 17 18.97 27.82 -4.83
C LEU A 17 18.06 26.89 -5.62
N ARG A 18 17.76 27.23 -6.87
CA ARG A 18 16.94 26.36 -7.74
C ARG A 18 17.62 25.03 -8.00
N SER A 19 18.94 25.06 -8.26
CA SER A 19 19.71 23.84 -8.49
C SER A 19 19.70 22.93 -7.26
N LEU A 20 19.89 23.48 -6.07
CA LEU A 20 19.87 22.76 -4.81
C LEU A 20 18.47 22.16 -4.54
N SER A 21 17.43 22.96 -4.80
CA SER A 21 16.04 22.50 -4.65
C SER A 21 15.73 21.32 -5.57
N LYS A 22 16.18 21.38 -6.82
CA LYS A 22 15.97 20.29 -7.79
C LYS A 22 16.66 19.00 -7.35
N VAL A 23 17.89 19.09 -6.88
CA VAL A 23 18.64 17.93 -6.39
C VAL A 23 17.89 17.26 -5.23
N LYS A 24 17.47 18.06 -4.26
CA LYS A 24 16.72 17.55 -3.11
C LYS A 24 15.39 16.91 -3.51
N GLN A 25 14.64 17.53 -4.40
CA GLN A 25 13.38 17.00 -4.90
C GLN A 25 13.59 15.67 -5.62
N THR A 26 14.64 15.54 -6.42
CA THR A 26 14.98 14.31 -7.12
C THR A 26 15.33 13.20 -6.13
N GLU A 27 16.12 13.50 -5.10
CA GLU A 27 16.47 12.55 -4.04
C GLU A 27 15.22 12.06 -3.30
N GLU A 28 14.34 12.97 -2.92
CA GLU A 28 13.09 12.63 -2.22
C GLU A 28 12.19 11.73 -3.07
N LYS A 29 12.08 11.99 -4.36
CA LYS A 29 11.30 11.14 -5.27
C LYS A 29 11.89 9.74 -5.37
N ALA A 30 13.21 9.62 -5.45
CA ALA A 30 13.88 8.32 -5.52
C ALA A 30 13.67 7.53 -4.23
N GLU A 31 13.77 8.16 -3.07
CA GLU A 31 13.51 7.53 -1.77
C GLU A 31 12.08 7.04 -1.65
N LYS A 32 11.10 7.85 -2.05
CA LYS A 32 9.69 7.47 -2.03
C LYS A 32 9.41 6.26 -2.92
N LYS A 33 10.02 6.17 -4.09
CA LYS A 33 9.89 5.02 -4.98
C LYS A 33 10.45 3.75 -4.34
N LYS A 34 11.60 3.85 -3.68
CA LYS A 34 12.21 2.71 -2.97
C LYS A 34 11.33 2.24 -1.83
N GLU A 35 10.79 3.15 -1.03
CA GLU A 35 9.89 2.82 0.07
C GLU A 35 8.64 2.10 -0.41
N LYS A 36 8.01 2.58 -1.48
CA LYS A 36 6.82 1.93 -2.07
C LYS A 36 7.15 0.53 -2.58
N ALA A 37 8.28 0.37 -3.26
CA ALA A 37 8.71 -0.94 -3.77
C ALA A 37 8.93 -1.92 -2.62
N THR A 38 9.58 -1.46 -1.54
CA THR A 38 9.82 -2.27 -0.34
C THR A 38 8.51 -2.68 0.33
N MET A 39 7.57 -1.76 0.46
CA MET A 39 6.24 -2.04 1.02
C MET A 39 5.47 -3.06 0.21
N ARG A 40 5.53 -2.98 -1.12
CA ARG A 40 4.88 -3.96 -2.00
C ARG A 40 5.50 -5.34 -1.88
N GLU A 41 6.82 -5.42 -1.80
CA GLU A 41 7.54 -6.68 -1.61
C GLU A 41 7.17 -7.33 -0.29
N LEU A 42 7.12 -6.54 0.78
CA LEU A 42 6.69 -7.01 2.09
C LEU A 42 5.25 -7.51 2.03
N ALA A 43 4.36 -6.75 1.42
CA ALA A 43 2.96 -7.14 1.27
C ALA A 43 2.82 -8.45 0.51
N LYS A 44 3.58 -8.65 -0.57
CA LYS A 44 3.58 -9.91 -1.32
C LYS A 44 4.02 -11.08 -0.47
N SER A 45 5.04 -10.89 0.38
CA SER A 45 5.53 -11.96 1.24
C SER A 45 4.57 -12.28 2.39
N GLU A 46 3.84 -11.29 2.87
CA GLU A 46 2.90 -11.45 4.00
C GLU A 46 1.48 -11.83 3.57
N ALA A 47 1.11 -11.58 2.32
CA ALA A 47 -0.25 -11.85 1.84
C ALA A 47 -0.71 -13.30 2.00
N PRO A 48 0.11 -14.34 1.72
CA PRO A 48 -0.31 -15.71 1.97
C PRO A 48 -0.61 -15.99 3.43
N ILE A 49 0.16 -15.42 4.35
CA ILE A 49 -0.06 -15.55 5.79
C ILE A 49 -1.40 -14.91 6.17
N MET A 50 -1.63 -13.70 5.69
CA MET A 50 -2.89 -12.98 5.95
C MET A 50 -4.07 -13.73 5.34
N PHE A 51 -3.92 -14.26 4.13
CA PHE A 51 -4.97 -15.04 3.47
C PHE A 51 -5.34 -16.27 4.30
N ASP A 52 -4.37 -16.99 4.86
CA ASP A 52 -4.63 -18.13 5.72
C ASP A 52 -5.43 -17.75 6.95
N CYS A 53 -5.13 -16.60 7.55
CA CYS A 53 -5.90 -16.07 8.68
C CYS A 53 -7.34 -15.76 8.29
N LEU A 54 -7.53 -15.10 7.15
CA LEU A 54 -8.85 -14.76 6.62
C LEU A 54 -9.63 -16.02 6.24
N LYS A 55 -8.95 -17.01 5.67
CA LYS A 55 -9.54 -18.29 5.30
C LYS A 55 -10.22 -18.97 6.47
N GLN A 56 -9.61 -18.91 7.66
CA GLN A 56 -10.22 -19.46 8.87
C GLN A 56 -11.54 -18.73 9.20
N LYS A 57 -11.57 -17.42 9.01
CA LYS A 57 -12.79 -16.62 9.21
C LYS A 57 -13.85 -16.96 8.18
N PHE A 58 -13.45 -17.17 6.92
CA PHE A 58 -14.37 -17.59 5.85
C PHE A 58 -14.99 -18.94 6.16
N ILE A 59 -14.19 -19.90 6.62
CA ILE A 59 -14.67 -21.24 6.98
C ILE A 59 -15.68 -21.17 8.11
N ILE A 60 -15.40 -20.39 9.15
CA ILE A 60 -16.32 -20.20 10.27
C ILE A 60 -17.64 -19.60 9.80
N SER A 61 -17.58 -18.60 8.94
CA SER A 61 -18.77 -17.96 8.37
C SER A 61 -19.59 -18.92 7.50
N ALA A 62 -18.91 -19.70 6.66
CA ALA A 62 -19.53 -20.71 5.80
C ALA A 62 -20.24 -21.79 6.62
N LYS A 63 -19.64 -22.23 7.74
CA LYS A 63 -20.27 -23.20 8.65
C LYS A 63 -21.53 -22.68 9.30
N LYS A 64 -21.69 -21.35 9.35
CA LYS A 64 -22.94 -20.70 9.84
C LYS A 64 -23.97 -20.51 8.72
N GLY A 65 -23.71 -21.04 7.53
CA GLY A 65 -24.60 -20.93 6.38
C GLY A 65 -24.49 -19.63 5.60
N ARG A 66 -23.42 -18.87 5.81
CA ARG A 66 -23.17 -17.61 5.09
C ARG A 66 -22.30 -17.85 3.87
N ASP A 67 -22.48 -17.03 2.85
CA ASP A 67 -21.64 -17.04 1.63
C ASP A 67 -20.75 -15.80 1.53
N TYR A 68 -20.51 -15.15 2.66
CA TYR A 68 -19.71 -13.94 2.76
C TYR A 68 -19.10 -13.77 4.13
N TRP A 69 -18.09 -12.89 4.19
CA TRP A 69 -17.51 -12.42 5.46
C TRP A 69 -17.07 -10.96 5.29
N ILE A 70 -17.33 -10.15 6.29
CA ILE A 70 -17.09 -8.70 6.25
C ILE A 70 -16.29 -8.29 7.49
N CYS A 71 -15.32 -7.40 7.31
CA CYS A 71 -14.61 -6.78 8.41
C CYS A 71 -14.28 -5.33 8.08
N ASN A 72 -13.89 -4.56 9.10
CA ASN A 72 -13.40 -3.21 8.91
C ASN A 72 -11.86 -3.18 8.95
N SER A 73 -11.29 -2.03 8.60
CA SER A 73 -9.84 -1.86 8.56
C SER A 73 -9.19 -2.02 9.94
N GLU A 74 -9.88 -1.63 10.99
CA GLU A 74 -9.39 -1.77 12.36
C GLU A 74 -9.22 -3.25 12.73
N TYR A 75 -10.22 -4.08 12.41
CA TYR A 75 -10.14 -5.51 12.63
C TYR A 75 -9.00 -6.15 11.85
N LEU A 76 -8.85 -5.75 10.60
CA LEU A 76 -7.79 -6.26 9.73
C LEU A 76 -6.41 -5.93 10.31
N LYS A 77 -6.23 -4.70 10.78
CA LYS A 77 -4.98 -4.27 11.45
C LYS A 77 -4.70 -5.09 12.71
N LYS A 78 -5.71 -5.40 13.49
CA LYS A 78 -5.56 -6.25 14.68
C LYS A 78 -5.12 -7.66 14.33
N LEU A 79 -5.67 -8.24 13.27
CA LEU A 79 -5.22 -9.54 12.77
C LEU A 79 -3.76 -9.49 12.33
N MET A 80 -3.36 -8.43 11.64
CA MET A 80 -1.98 -8.24 11.22
C MET A 80 -1.04 -8.23 12.41
N VAL A 81 -1.35 -7.44 13.43
CA VAL A 81 -0.53 -7.35 14.64
C VAL A 81 -0.41 -8.70 15.34
N ARG A 82 -1.51 -9.44 15.47
CA ARG A 82 -1.52 -10.77 16.08
C ARG A 82 -0.60 -11.76 15.37
N ASN A 83 -0.45 -11.61 14.07
CA ASN A 83 0.33 -12.53 13.25
C ASN A 83 1.72 -12.00 12.91
N GLY A 84 2.14 -10.91 13.55
CA GLY A 84 3.45 -10.33 13.35
C GLY A 84 3.67 -9.75 11.96
N LEU A 85 2.60 -9.30 11.31
CA LEU A 85 2.68 -8.71 9.98
C LEU A 85 2.95 -7.20 10.09
N HIS A 86 3.79 -6.69 9.21
CA HIS A 86 4.26 -5.31 9.25
C HIS A 86 3.95 -4.51 7.99
N SER A 87 3.22 -5.10 7.04
CA SER A 87 2.82 -4.43 5.81
C SER A 87 1.89 -3.26 6.08
N ASP A 88 1.85 -2.30 5.15
CA ASP A 88 0.77 -1.34 5.08
C ASP A 88 -0.53 -2.10 4.72
N VAL A 89 -1.62 -1.78 5.40
CA VAL A 89 -2.88 -2.51 5.24
C VAL A 89 -3.43 -2.43 3.81
N ASP A 90 -3.28 -1.28 3.16
CA ASP A 90 -3.79 -1.10 1.80
C ASP A 90 -2.99 -1.93 0.79
N TYR A 91 -1.67 -1.95 0.90
CA TYR A 91 -0.81 -2.78 0.06
C TYR A 91 -1.06 -4.27 0.31
N LEU A 92 -1.19 -4.66 1.57
CA LEU A 92 -1.49 -6.04 1.93
C LEU A 92 -2.83 -6.49 1.35
N TYR A 93 -3.85 -5.66 1.47
CA TYR A 93 -5.17 -5.95 0.92
C TYR A 93 -5.13 -6.14 -0.61
N GLN A 94 -4.38 -5.31 -1.33
CA GLN A 94 -4.25 -5.45 -2.77
C GLN A 94 -3.63 -6.80 -3.16
N GLU A 95 -2.65 -7.28 -2.41
CA GLU A 95 -2.04 -8.57 -2.66
C GLU A 95 -2.97 -9.74 -2.24
N VAL A 96 -3.68 -9.59 -1.14
CA VAL A 96 -4.68 -10.57 -0.70
C VAL A 96 -5.82 -10.69 -1.72
N LYS A 97 -6.24 -9.59 -2.32
CA LYS A 97 -7.26 -9.61 -3.40
C LYS A 97 -6.84 -10.52 -4.55
N LYS A 98 -5.58 -10.50 -4.93
CA LYS A 98 -5.06 -11.36 -6.00
C LYS A 98 -5.20 -12.84 -5.64
N ILE A 99 -4.90 -13.20 -4.39
CA ILE A 99 -5.05 -14.57 -3.90
C ILE A 99 -6.53 -14.96 -3.88
N CYS A 100 -7.38 -14.05 -3.39
CA CYS A 100 -8.83 -14.28 -3.39
C CYS A 100 -9.36 -14.56 -4.80
N LYS A 101 -8.93 -13.77 -5.77
CA LYS A 101 -9.33 -13.95 -7.17
C LYS A 101 -8.92 -15.33 -7.70
N GLN A 102 -7.71 -15.78 -7.37
CA GLN A 102 -7.24 -17.11 -7.73
C GLN A 102 -8.10 -18.22 -7.14
N ASN A 103 -8.70 -17.96 -5.98
CA ASN A 103 -9.58 -18.90 -5.27
C ASN A 103 -11.06 -18.64 -5.54
N LYS A 104 -11.39 -17.82 -6.54
CA LYS A 104 -12.76 -17.50 -6.95
C LYS A 104 -13.57 -16.82 -5.84
N ILE A 105 -12.90 -16.08 -4.97
CA ILE A 105 -13.54 -15.26 -3.95
C ILE A 105 -13.60 -13.83 -4.46
N ARG A 106 -14.80 -13.28 -4.52
CA ARG A 106 -15.00 -11.88 -4.91
C ARG A 106 -14.72 -10.97 -3.73
N THR A 107 -14.12 -9.83 -3.99
CA THR A 107 -13.79 -8.85 -2.96
C THR A 107 -14.41 -7.50 -3.31
N SER A 108 -14.79 -6.77 -2.27
CA SER A 108 -15.27 -5.41 -2.39
C SER A 108 -14.76 -4.60 -1.20
N SER A 109 -14.58 -3.32 -1.39
CA SER A 109 -14.23 -2.43 -0.28
C SER A 109 -14.98 -1.11 -0.41
N SER A 110 -15.32 -0.53 0.73
CA SER A 110 -15.97 0.77 0.79
C SER A 110 -15.33 1.59 1.91
N VAL A 111 -15.44 2.91 1.79
CA VAL A 111 -14.89 3.84 2.78
C VAL A 111 -16.03 4.52 3.49
N ASN A 112 -16.02 4.49 4.81
CA ASN A 112 -16.91 5.30 5.63
C ASN A 112 -16.14 6.56 6.06
N TRP A 113 -16.44 7.67 5.41
CA TRP A 113 -15.74 8.93 5.65
C TRP A 113 -16.01 9.50 7.05
N ASP A 114 -17.20 9.25 7.60
CA ASP A 114 -17.57 9.75 8.93
C ASP A 114 -16.76 9.07 10.02
N GLU A 115 -16.49 7.79 9.87
CA GLU A 115 -15.73 7.00 10.84
C GLU A 115 -14.25 6.85 10.47
N MET A 116 -13.84 7.37 9.31
CA MET A 116 -12.49 7.24 8.77
C MET A 116 -12.04 5.77 8.66
N ASN A 117 -12.99 4.89 8.37
CA ASN A 117 -12.79 3.44 8.27
C ASN A 117 -13.08 2.92 6.88
N LYS A 118 -12.40 1.83 6.53
CA LYS A 118 -12.75 1.04 5.35
C LYS A 118 -13.45 -0.23 5.80
N THR A 119 -14.37 -0.71 4.98
CA THR A 119 -15.02 -2.01 5.15
C THR A 119 -14.56 -2.90 4.01
N TYR A 120 -14.16 -4.13 4.32
CA TYR A 120 -13.70 -5.13 3.36
C TYR A 120 -14.69 -6.28 3.35
N GLU A 121 -15.13 -6.64 2.15
CA GLU A 121 -16.16 -7.67 1.96
C GLU A 121 -15.58 -8.78 1.08
N PHE A 122 -15.86 -10.02 1.47
CA PHE A 122 -15.38 -11.22 0.77
C PHE A 122 -16.59 -12.13 0.54
N TYR A 123 -16.77 -12.55 -0.72
CA TYR A 123 -17.93 -13.34 -1.13
C TYR A 123 -17.48 -14.58 -1.91
N TRP A 124 -18.10 -15.73 -1.60
CA TRP A 124 -17.81 -16.99 -2.28
C TRP A 124 -19.06 -17.67 -2.85
N ASP A 125 -20.11 -16.91 -3.01
CA ASP A 125 -21.36 -17.34 -3.64
C ASP A 125 -21.23 -17.67 -5.13
#